data_99a2cd1e1e692a2a0c719b9422075053
#
_entry.id   99a2cd1e1e692a2a0c719b9422075053
#
_cell.length_a   1.000
_cell.length_b   1.000
_cell.length_c   1.000
_cell.angle_alpha   90.00
_cell.angle_beta   90.00
_cell.angle_gamma   90.00
#
_symmetry.space_group_name_H-M   'P 1'
#
loop_
_entity.id
_entity.type
_entity.pdbx_description
1 polymer ?
#
loop_
_entity_poly.entity_id
_entity_poly.type
_entity_poly.pdbx_seq_one_letter_code
_entity_poly.pdbx_strand_id
1 'polypeptide(L)'
;MKSHTPVLHKFTRVAVITALLVLVGCGSSGTPDSASENSAPTTSAAPFVPASFDWKACDDSASTTSVQCGTLEVPYDYNNPSAGTFTLYVKLRPATNPSLRIGSMMVNPGGPGFGGSSLADDADYYFSSDLTDHFDIIAWDPRGTGKSTPAVDCVDNYDQYFGLDSPPDSPEEKQALVDASQAFNDECMANSGEILPYISTQASATDMNSIRQALGEDKISYFGFSYGSELGATWATMFPQTVRAAVLDGAVDPNSTSAEEGMAQAKGFEGQLATFLAACSKNKACEFYNGGKSEAAFDALLLDLDAKPLVVSAERTPVTQGVAFTAVAQAMYSDYYWSQLEKALADAQQGDGAGLLKLYDDYYQRKDDGSYGNELEAFLAISCLDDPGATSIKAVDDAVPSFVAVAPRLGANFGYGYSCALWPVKAAVKIEVTGKGAGPIVVIGTTGDPATPLASTRKMAAELEQGILLIVEANQHTGYGANECINTAVDSYLIDLTVPVSETTCKI
;
A
#
# COMPACT_ATOMS: atom_id res chain seq x y z
N MET A 1 44.34 -36.26 2.69
CA MET A 1 44.84 -37.06 3.84
C MET A 1 44.48 -36.34 5.13
N LYS A 2 43.87 -37.09 6.09
CA LYS A 2 43.36 -36.75 7.42
C LYS A 2 42.05 -35.94 7.42
N SER A 3 40.91 -36.50 7.46
CA SER A 3 40.03 -37.29 8.36
C SER A 3 40.01 -36.76 9.81
N HIS A 4 38.87 -36.11 10.18
CA HIS A 4 38.37 -36.19 11.55
C HIS A 4 36.82 -36.17 11.55
N THR A 5 36.32 -37.24 12.18
CA THR A 5 34.91 -37.65 12.35
C THR A 5 34.24 -36.95 13.55
N PRO A 6 32.91 -36.95 13.66
CA PRO A 6 32.15 -36.16 14.63
C PRO A 6 31.95 -36.88 15.99
N VAL A 7 31.77 -36.06 17.01
CA VAL A 7 31.42 -36.54 18.38
C VAL A 7 29.90 -36.38 18.57
N LEU A 8 29.29 -37.54 18.84
CA LEU A 8 27.86 -37.69 19.15
C LEU A 8 27.64 -37.45 20.66
N HIS A 9 26.73 -36.53 21.03
CA HIS A 9 26.25 -36.44 22.41
C HIS A 9 24.79 -36.86 22.50
N LYS A 10 24.58 -37.92 23.30
CA LYS A 10 23.29 -38.49 23.69
C LYS A 10 22.64 -37.59 24.73
N PHE A 11 21.37 -37.26 24.53
CA PHE A 11 20.52 -36.70 25.58
C PHE A 11 19.49 -37.74 26.06
N THR A 12 19.47 -37.90 27.36
CA THR A 12 18.69 -38.82 28.16
C THR A 12 17.23 -38.33 28.29
N ARG A 13 16.28 -39.22 28.09
CA ARG A 13 14.85 -38.97 28.34
C ARG A 13 14.58 -39.08 29.84
N VAL A 14 13.87 -38.05 30.37
CA VAL A 14 13.24 -38.08 31.70
C VAL A 14 11.73 -38.19 31.49
N ALA A 15 11.16 -39.26 31.99
CA ALA A 15 9.72 -39.50 32.05
C ALA A 15 9.17 -38.90 33.36
N VAL A 16 8.12 -38.11 33.29
CA VAL A 16 7.35 -37.66 34.46
C VAL A 16 6.04 -38.42 34.50
N ILE A 17 5.83 -39.13 35.60
CA ILE A 17 4.62 -39.90 35.90
C ILE A 17 3.60 -38.98 36.56
N THR A 18 2.39 -38.91 36.01
CA THR A 18 1.25 -38.18 36.56
C THR A 18 0.44 -39.12 37.44
N ALA A 19 0.26 -38.79 38.72
CA ALA A 19 -0.59 -39.51 39.67
C ALA A 19 -2.03 -39.01 39.61
N LEU A 20 -2.97 -39.91 39.39
CA LEU A 20 -4.42 -39.68 39.57
C LEU A 20 -4.76 -39.75 41.06
N LEU A 21 -5.49 -38.75 41.53
CA LEU A 21 -6.25 -38.79 42.79
C LEU A 21 -7.74 -38.78 42.51
N VAL A 22 -8.37 -39.90 42.82
CA VAL A 22 -9.83 -40.05 42.84
C VAL A 22 -10.34 -39.70 44.21
N LEU A 23 -11.25 -38.76 44.31
CA LEU A 23 -12.06 -38.52 45.51
C LEU A 23 -13.55 -38.76 45.19
N VAL A 24 -14.07 -39.80 45.83
CA VAL A 24 -15.49 -40.15 45.87
C VAL A 24 -16.13 -39.39 47.02
N GLY A 25 -17.22 -38.67 46.80
CA GLY A 25 -18.05 -38.08 47.81
C GLY A 25 -19.55 -38.23 47.43
N CYS A 26 -20.25 -39.01 48.24
CA CYS A 26 -21.70 -39.30 48.07
C CYS A 26 -22.59 -38.18 48.57
N GLY A 27 -23.68 -37.92 47.81
CA GLY A 27 -25.02 -37.86 48.34
C GLY A 27 -25.64 -36.52 48.70
N SER A 28 -26.60 -36.07 47.90
CA SER A 28 -28.01 -35.92 48.37
C SER A 28 -28.89 -35.44 47.23
N SER A 29 -30.06 -36.03 47.15
CA SER A 29 -31.12 -35.82 46.18
C SER A 29 -31.79 -34.47 46.36
N GLY A 30 -31.79 -33.66 45.31
CA GLY A 30 -32.65 -32.52 45.11
C GLY A 30 -33.04 -32.45 43.65
N THR A 31 -34.34 -32.53 43.38
CA THR A 31 -34.96 -32.39 42.07
C THR A 31 -34.64 -31.02 41.47
N PRO A 32 -34.13 -30.90 40.23
CA PRO A 32 -34.04 -29.61 39.58
C PRO A 32 -35.33 -29.29 38.84
N ASP A 33 -35.88 -28.14 39.14
CA ASP A 33 -36.82 -27.44 38.26
C ASP A 33 -36.20 -27.22 36.90
N SER A 34 -36.93 -27.63 35.87
CA SER A 34 -36.57 -27.37 34.47
C SER A 34 -36.71 -25.89 34.16
N ALA A 35 -35.61 -25.13 34.28
CA ALA A 35 -35.49 -23.86 33.58
C ALA A 35 -35.27 -24.12 32.11
N SER A 36 -36.29 -23.85 31.31
CA SER A 36 -36.24 -23.78 29.86
C SER A 36 -35.26 -22.68 29.47
N GLU A 37 -34.03 -23.05 29.08
CA GLU A 37 -33.17 -22.15 28.32
C GLU A 37 -33.81 -21.94 26.95
N ASN A 38 -34.46 -20.80 26.81
CA ASN A 38 -34.86 -20.23 25.54
C ASN A 38 -33.60 -19.78 24.82
N SER A 39 -32.89 -20.72 24.18
CA SER A 39 -31.88 -20.39 23.17
C SER A 39 -32.64 -19.74 22.01
N ALA A 40 -32.56 -18.40 21.93
CA ALA A 40 -33.01 -17.71 20.74
C ALA A 40 -32.23 -18.28 19.54
N PRO A 41 -32.88 -18.61 18.42
CA PRO A 41 -32.22 -19.09 17.25
C PRO A 41 -31.28 -17.94 16.78
N THR A 42 -30.01 -18.17 16.79
CA THR A 42 -29.02 -17.38 16.01
C THR A 42 -29.39 -17.61 14.56
N THR A 43 -30.26 -16.78 14.02
CA THR A 43 -30.48 -16.69 12.57
C THR A 43 -29.18 -16.16 11.99
N SER A 44 -28.33 -17.06 11.46
CA SER A 44 -27.26 -16.67 10.55
C SER A 44 -27.93 -15.83 9.45
N ALA A 45 -27.52 -14.57 9.33
CA ALA A 45 -27.98 -13.73 8.23
C ALA A 45 -27.68 -14.44 6.91
N ALA A 46 -28.60 -14.34 5.94
CA ALA A 46 -28.35 -14.88 4.61
C ALA A 46 -27.07 -14.23 4.04
N PRO A 47 -26.23 -14.98 3.31
CA PRO A 47 -25.04 -14.41 2.66
C PRO A 47 -25.44 -13.21 1.80
N PHE A 48 -24.65 -12.15 1.86
CA PHE A 48 -24.85 -10.98 1.00
C PHE A 48 -24.69 -11.39 -0.47
N VAL A 49 -25.62 -10.97 -1.31
CA VAL A 49 -25.60 -11.19 -2.77
C VAL A 49 -25.69 -9.81 -3.43
N PRO A 50 -24.64 -9.37 -4.15
CA PRO A 50 -24.63 -8.07 -4.81
C PRO A 50 -25.62 -8.04 -5.97
N ALA A 51 -26.16 -6.84 -6.25
CA ALA A 51 -26.91 -6.59 -7.47
C ALA A 51 -25.99 -6.54 -8.69
N SER A 52 -26.52 -6.82 -9.89
CA SER A 52 -25.79 -6.60 -11.13
C SER A 52 -25.61 -5.09 -11.40
N PHE A 53 -24.55 -4.72 -12.10
CA PHE A 53 -24.32 -3.33 -12.49
C PHE A 53 -25.36 -2.79 -13.47
N ASP A 54 -25.76 -1.54 -13.25
CA ASP A 54 -26.51 -0.73 -14.22
C ASP A 54 -25.52 0.26 -14.87
N TRP A 55 -24.86 -0.19 -15.94
CA TRP A 55 -23.83 0.58 -16.61
C TRP A 55 -24.40 1.77 -17.38
N LYS A 56 -23.80 2.94 -17.20
CA LYS A 56 -24.16 4.21 -17.83
C LYS A 56 -22.92 4.91 -18.41
N ALA A 57 -23.14 5.86 -19.30
CA ALA A 57 -22.09 6.77 -19.70
C ALA A 57 -21.59 7.54 -18.46
N CYS A 58 -20.27 7.75 -18.37
CA CYS A 58 -19.69 8.52 -17.29
C CYS A 58 -19.98 10.02 -17.48
N ASP A 59 -20.27 10.72 -16.37
CA ASP A 59 -20.54 12.17 -16.39
C ASP A 59 -19.24 13.00 -16.46
N ASP A 60 -18.07 12.38 -16.20
CA ASP A 60 -16.78 13.06 -16.30
C ASP A 60 -16.34 13.20 -17.77
N SER A 61 -16.09 14.46 -18.16
CA SER A 61 -15.74 14.84 -19.53
C SER A 61 -14.35 14.37 -20.00
N ALA A 62 -13.60 13.68 -19.17
CA ALA A 62 -12.25 13.23 -19.46
C ALA A 62 -12.17 11.98 -20.34
N SER A 63 -13.26 11.19 -20.43
CA SER A 63 -13.24 9.94 -21.18
C SER A 63 -13.50 10.16 -22.65
N THR A 64 -12.47 10.00 -23.49
CA THR A 64 -12.56 9.96 -24.97
C THR A 64 -12.95 8.56 -25.48
N THR A 65 -13.08 7.58 -24.58
CA THR A 65 -13.32 6.17 -24.86
C THR A 65 -14.73 5.76 -24.47
N SER A 66 -15.15 4.53 -24.82
CA SER A 66 -16.45 3.94 -24.46
C SER A 66 -16.52 3.48 -23.01
N VAL A 67 -15.82 4.14 -22.08
CA VAL A 67 -15.84 3.83 -20.65
C VAL A 67 -17.24 4.05 -20.09
N GLN A 68 -17.70 3.08 -19.29
CA GLN A 68 -18.98 3.11 -18.62
C GLN A 68 -18.77 3.19 -17.10
N CYS A 69 -19.68 3.88 -16.43
CA CYS A 69 -19.68 4.03 -14.98
C CYS A 69 -20.86 3.25 -14.38
N GLY A 70 -20.63 2.65 -13.22
CA GLY A 70 -21.62 1.95 -12.44
C GLY A 70 -21.32 2.07 -10.95
N THR A 71 -22.29 1.73 -10.14
CA THR A 71 -22.14 1.67 -8.69
C THR A 71 -22.54 0.31 -8.16
N LEU A 72 -21.93 -0.10 -7.04
CA LEU A 72 -22.26 -1.33 -6.34
C LEU A 72 -22.42 -1.05 -4.85
N GLU A 73 -23.60 -1.33 -4.29
CA GLU A 73 -23.76 -1.30 -2.84
C GLU A 73 -23.16 -2.55 -2.21
N VAL A 74 -22.32 -2.33 -1.19
CA VAL A 74 -21.73 -3.39 -0.37
C VAL A 74 -21.89 -3.04 1.12
N PRO A 75 -22.06 -4.03 2.04
CA PRO A 75 -22.23 -3.72 3.44
C PRO A 75 -20.93 -3.21 4.07
N TYR A 76 -21.03 -2.38 5.11
CA TYR A 76 -19.89 -2.04 5.97
C TYR A 76 -19.24 -3.31 6.51
N ASP A 77 -20.05 -4.18 7.08
CA ASP A 77 -19.63 -5.47 7.63
C ASP A 77 -20.41 -6.62 6.98
N TYR A 78 -19.73 -7.48 6.26
CA TYR A 78 -20.34 -8.65 5.61
C TYR A 78 -20.92 -9.66 6.61
N ASN A 79 -20.49 -9.64 7.88
CA ASN A 79 -21.07 -10.45 8.95
C ASN A 79 -22.28 -9.77 9.60
N ASN A 80 -22.45 -8.46 9.43
CA ASN A 80 -23.58 -7.66 9.90
C ASN A 80 -24.03 -6.67 8.82
N PRO A 81 -24.72 -7.12 7.75
CA PRO A 81 -25.09 -6.26 6.64
C PRO A 81 -26.03 -5.10 6.99
N SER A 82 -26.59 -5.07 8.20
CA SER A 82 -27.44 -3.99 8.69
C SER A 82 -26.65 -2.81 9.30
N ALA A 83 -25.34 -2.91 9.41
CA ALA A 83 -24.50 -1.86 10.00
C ALA A 83 -24.42 -0.59 9.13
N GLY A 84 -24.71 -0.69 7.85
CA GLY A 84 -24.60 0.38 6.84
C GLY A 84 -24.03 -0.16 5.54
N THR A 85 -23.94 0.70 4.52
CA THR A 85 -23.46 0.33 3.19
C THR A 85 -22.48 1.35 2.63
N PHE A 86 -21.46 0.85 1.91
CA PHE A 86 -20.72 1.65 0.94
C PHE A 86 -21.36 1.52 -0.42
N THR A 87 -21.33 2.59 -1.21
CA THR A 87 -21.61 2.59 -2.63
C THR A 87 -20.29 2.70 -3.37
N LEU A 88 -19.76 1.60 -3.87
CA LEU A 88 -18.53 1.56 -4.63
C LEU A 88 -18.72 2.19 -6.00
N TYR A 89 -17.82 3.07 -6.40
CA TYR A 89 -17.77 3.62 -7.74
C TYR A 89 -16.88 2.76 -8.63
N VAL A 90 -17.41 2.29 -9.75
CA VAL A 90 -16.76 1.33 -10.64
C VAL A 90 -16.82 1.83 -12.07
N LYS A 91 -15.71 1.76 -12.78
CA LYS A 91 -15.62 2.00 -14.21
C LYS A 91 -15.33 0.70 -14.95
N LEU A 92 -15.96 0.57 -16.12
CA LEU A 92 -15.73 -0.51 -17.07
C LEU A 92 -15.27 0.10 -18.39
N ARG A 93 -14.09 -0.27 -18.86
CA ARG A 93 -13.64 -0.06 -20.22
C ARG A 93 -13.75 -1.37 -20.98
N PRO A 94 -14.68 -1.50 -21.93
CA PRO A 94 -14.83 -2.72 -22.71
C PRO A 94 -13.56 -3.07 -23.51
N ALA A 95 -13.31 -4.34 -23.71
CA ALA A 95 -12.27 -4.82 -24.61
C ALA A 95 -12.40 -4.16 -25.98
N THR A 96 -11.29 -3.63 -26.52
CA THR A 96 -11.28 -2.92 -27.81
C THR A 96 -11.58 -3.85 -28.98
N ASN A 97 -11.32 -5.16 -28.80
CA ASN A 97 -11.69 -6.20 -29.78
C ASN A 97 -12.65 -7.22 -29.16
N PRO A 98 -13.98 -7.04 -29.28
CA PRO A 98 -14.96 -7.96 -28.68
C PRO A 98 -14.82 -9.42 -29.14
N SER A 99 -14.20 -9.68 -30.30
CA SER A 99 -13.99 -11.05 -30.79
C SER A 99 -12.85 -11.78 -30.10
N LEU A 100 -11.95 -11.05 -29.45
CA LEU A 100 -10.83 -11.57 -28.66
C LEU A 100 -11.11 -11.57 -27.15
N ARG A 101 -12.20 -10.96 -26.72
CA ARG A 101 -12.54 -10.84 -25.30
C ARG A 101 -12.56 -12.19 -24.60
N ILE A 102 -11.79 -12.34 -23.53
CA ILE A 102 -11.67 -13.56 -22.72
C ILE A 102 -12.30 -13.42 -21.31
N GLY A 103 -12.58 -12.21 -20.89
CA GLY A 103 -13.18 -11.92 -19.59
C GLY A 103 -12.86 -10.53 -19.09
N SER A 104 -13.05 -10.32 -17.79
CA SER A 104 -12.73 -9.05 -17.12
C SER A 104 -11.40 -9.15 -16.38
N MET A 105 -10.66 -8.03 -16.34
CA MET A 105 -9.46 -7.83 -15.53
C MET A 105 -9.69 -6.66 -14.57
N MET A 106 -9.71 -6.95 -13.27
CA MET A 106 -9.74 -5.91 -12.23
C MET A 106 -8.36 -5.32 -12.07
N VAL A 107 -8.28 -3.98 -11.91
CA VAL A 107 -7.02 -3.26 -11.80
C VAL A 107 -7.01 -2.32 -10.60
N ASN A 108 -5.88 -2.22 -9.88
CA ASN A 108 -5.74 -1.34 -8.71
C ASN A 108 -4.37 -0.65 -8.71
N PRO A 109 -4.30 0.69 -8.52
CA PRO A 109 -3.06 1.46 -8.56
C PRO A 109 -2.20 1.34 -7.29
N GLY A 110 -2.78 0.91 -6.18
CA GLY A 110 -2.12 0.83 -4.89
C GLY A 110 -2.47 1.99 -3.95
N GLY A 111 -1.49 2.49 -3.27
CA GLY A 111 -1.57 3.44 -2.16
C GLY A 111 -1.15 2.75 -0.87
N PRO A 112 -2.09 2.29 0.03
CA PRO A 112 -3.56 2.30 -0.07
C PRO A 112 -4.17 3.69 -0.18
N GLY A 113 -5.48 3.78 -0.32
CA GLY A 113 -6.19 5.07 -0.29
C GLY A 113 -6.43 5.72 -1.65
N PHE A 114 -5.70 5.30 -2.69
CA PHE A 114 -5.94 5.83 -4.03
C PHE A 114 -7.24 5.29 -4.63
N GLY A 115 -8.04 6.19 -5.21
CA GLY A 115 -9.14 5.81 -6.08
C GLY A 115 -8.59 5.17 -7.35
N GLY A 116 -9.06 3.97 -7.67
CA GLY A 116 -8.55 3.21 -8.81
C GLY A 116 -9.31 3.43 -10.11
N SER A 117 -10.47 4.07 -10.06
CA SER A 117 -11.39 4.15 -11.21
C SER A 117 -10.80 4.84 -12.44
N SER A 118 -9.84 5.78 -12.26
CA SER A 118 -9.15 6.45 -13.38
C SER A 118 -8.32 5.49 -14.24
N LEU A 119 -7.88 4.35 -13.74
CA LEU A 119 -7.14 3.36 -14.54
C LEU A 119 -7.94 2.82 -15.74
N ALA A 120 -9.28 2.88 -15.70
CA ALA A 120 -10.10 2.52 -16.85
C ALA A 120 -10.02 3.56 -17.98
N ASP A 121 -9.91 4.85 -17.63
CA ASP A 121 -9.75 5.93 -18.60
C ASP A 121 -8.36 5.91 -19.23
N ASP A 122 -7.34 5.63 -18.41
CA ASP A 122 -5.93 5.66 -18.79
C ASP A 122 -5.37 4.27 -19.15
N ALA A 123 -6.24 3.28 -19.39
CA ALA A 123 -5.81 1.89 -19.59
C ALA A 123 -4.82 1.69 -20.74
N ASP A 124 -4.91 2.49 -21.82
CA ASP A 124 -3.96 2.44 -22.96
C ASP A 124 -2.57 2.99 -22.58
N TYR A 125 -2.45 3.74 -21.50
CA TYR A 125 -1.18 4.21 -20.97
C TYR A 125 -0.51 3.13 -20.09
N TYR A 126 -1.31 2.43 -19.27
CA TYR A 126 -0.80 1.46 -18.31
C TYR A 126 -0.63 0.05 -18.90
N PHE A 127 -1.46 -0.35 -19.85
CA PHE A 127 -1.51 -1.71 -20.37
C PHE A 127 -1.23 -1.75 -21.87
N SER A 128 -0.66 -2.87 -22.31
CA SER A 128 -0.45 -3.13 -23.73
C SER A 128 -1.77 -3.19 -24.52
N SER A 129 -1.71 -2.95 -25.83
CA SER A 129 -2.85 -3.15 -26.72
C SER A 129 -3.38 -4.60 -26.68
N ASP A 130 -2.49 -5.58 -26.47
CA ASP A 130 -2.90 -6.98 -26.38
C ASP A 130 -3.80 -7.20 -25.16
N LEU A 131 -3.48 -6.63 -23.99
CA LEU A 131 -4.34 -6.74 -22.82
C LEU A 131 -5.65 -6.00 -22.99
N THR A 132 -5.62 -4.76 -23.53
CA THR A 132 -6.85 -3.98 -23.75
C THR A 132 -7.74 -4.51 -24.86
N ASP A 133 -7.21 -5.32 -25.79
CA ASP A 133 -7.99 -6.05 -26.79
C ASP A 133 -8.71 -7.28 -26.21
N HIS A 134 -8.10 -7.92 -25.18
CA HIS A 134 -8.58 -9.20 -24.68
C HIS A 134 -9.42 -9.08 -23.40
N PHE A 135 -9.32 -7.98 -22.65
CA PHE A 135 -10.02 -7.82 -21.37
C PHE A 135 -10.93 -6.60 -21.32
N ASP A 136 -12.09 -6.76 -20.71
CA ASP A 136 -12.76 -5.62 -20.11
C ASP A 136 -11.94 -5.19 -18.89
N ILE A 137 -11.52 -3.93 -18.85
CA ILE A 137 -10.80 -3.38 -17.70
C ILE A 137 -11.81 -2.88 -16.69
N ILE A 138 -11.78 -3.46 -15.50
CA ILE A 138 -12.62 -3.07 -14.36
C ILE A 138 -11.76 -2.34 -13.35
N ALA A 139 -12.00 -1.06 -13.21
CA ALA A 139 -11.31 -0.20 -12.27
C ALA A 139 -12.32 0.40 -11.29
N TRP A 140 -11.99 0.43 -10.00
CA TRP A 140 -12.91 0.91 -8.99
C TRP A 140 -12.20 1.73 -7.93
N ASP A 141 -12.95 2.55 -7.25
CA ASP A 141 -12.49 3.20 -6.04
C ASP A 141 -12.84 2.28 -4.85
N PRO A 142 -11.84 1.74 -4.12
CA PRO A 142 -12.10 0.95 -2.92
C PRO A 142 -12.98 1.68 -1.91
N ARG A 143 -13.58 0.94 -0.97
CA ARG A 143 -14.36 1.52 0.11
C ARG A 143 -13.59 2.61 0.85
N GLY A 144 -14.20 3.74 1.10
CA GLY A 144 -13.58 4.88 1.77
C GLY A 144 -12.68 5.74 0.89
N THR A 145 -12.53 5.45 -0.42
CA THR A 145 -11.62 6.18 -1.31
C THR A 145 -12.33 6.81 -2.49
N GLY A 146 -11.72 7.84 -3.06
CA GLY A 146 -12.12 8.46 -4.33
C GLY A 146 -13.59 8.86 -4.37
N LYS A 147 -14.33 8.36 -5.38
CA LYS A 147 -15.76 8.62 -5.58
C LYS A 147 -16.68 7.59 -4.90
N SER A 148 -16.14 6.55 -4.28
CA SER A 148 -16.93 5.63 -3.44
C SER A 148 -17.47 6.36 -2.21
N THR A 149 -18.72 6.07 -1.82
CA THR A 149 -19.37 6.80 -0.72
C THR A 149 -19.90 5.85 0.36
N PRO A 150 -19.76 6.25 1.64
CA PRO A 150 -18.99 7.39 2.12
C PRO A 150 -17.50 7.23 1.89
N ALA A 151 -16.80 8.33 1.64
CA ALA A 151 -15.33 8.39 1.55
C ALA A 151 -14.75 8.83 2.89
N VAL A 152 -13.49 8.49 3.16
CA VAL A 152 -12.75 9.06 4.29
C VAL A 152 -12.55 10.55 4.02
N ASP A 153 -12.87 11.37 5.00
CA ASP A 153 -12.79 12.82 4.97
C ASP A 153 -12.31 13.27 6.35
N CYS A 154 -11.10 13.81 6.43
CA CYS A 154 -10.49 14.21 7.69
C CYS A 154 -10.25 15.71 7.72
N VAL A 155 -9.47 16.26 6.79
CA VAL A 155 -8.99 17.65 6.81
C VAL A 155 -8.87 18.26 5.41
N ASP A 156 -9.15 19.56 5.27
CA ASP A 156 -9.06 20.26 3.99
C ASP A 156 -7.63 20.70 3.61
N ASN A 157 -6.71 20.79 4.58
CA ASN A 157 -5.37 21.33 4.36
C ASN A 157 -4.31 20.48 5.07
N TYR A 158 -3.39 19.91 4.30
CA TYR A 158 -2.34 19.03 4.80
C TYR A 158 -1.13 19.76 5.37
N ASP A 159 -0.88 21.01 5.02
CA ASP A 159 0.33 21.76 5.41
C ASP A 159 0.51 21.81 6.94
N GLN A 160 -0.56 22.00 7.70
CA GLN A 160 -0.50 22.10 9.16
C GLN A 160 -0.24 20.76 9.87
N TYR A 161 -0.43 19.64 9.19
CA TYR A 161 -0.26 18.30 9.77
C TYR A 161 1.03 17.63 9.29
N PHE A 162 1.38 17.82 8.02
CA PHE A 162 2.48 17.10 7.35
C PHE A 162 3.60 18.02 6.86
N GLY A 163 3.42 19.35 6.94
CA GLY A 163 4.45 20.34 6.59
C GLY A 163 5.34 20.74 7.75
N LEU A 164 5.28 20.03 8.87
CA LEU A 164 6.08 20.34 10.07
C LEU A 164 7.54 19.98 9.88
N ASP A 165 8.39 20.52 10.75
CA ASP A 165 9.80 20.14 10.77
C ASP A 165 9.97 18.72 11.33
N SER A 166 10.65 17.89 10.55
CA SER A 166 10.91 16.48 10.85
C SER A 166 12.23 16.07 10.17
N PRO A 167 13.10 15.30 10.86
CA PRO A 167 12.93 14.74 12.21
C PRO A 167 13.10 15.82 13.30
N PRO A 168 12.42 15.67 14.45
CA PRO A 168 12.51 16.67 15.52
C PRO A 168 13.88 16.60 16.22
N ASP A 169 14.50 17.75 16.46
CA ASP A 169 15.75 17.88 17.20
C ASP A 169 15.55 18.45 18.61
N SER A 170 14.35 18.94 18.91
CA SER A 170 13.95 19.47 20.22
C SER A 170 12.71 18.76 20.79
N PRO A 171 12.51 18.80 22.14
CA PRO A 171 11.28 18.33 22.76
C PRO A 171 10.02 19.07 22.26
N GLU A 172 10.16 20.35 21.92
CA GLU A 172 9.09 21.22 21.43
C GLU A 172 8.63 20.79 20.03
N GLU A 173 9.55 20.54 19.11
CA GLU A 173 9.24 20.02 17.76
C GLU A 173 8.61 18.63 17.82
N LYS A 174 9.18 17.75 18.64
CA LYS A 174 8.59 16.43 18.88
C LYS A 174 7.14 16.54 19.37
N GLN A 175 6.89 17.43 20.33
CA GLN A 175 5.53 17.63 20.84
C GLN A 175 4.61 18.17 19.74
N ALA A 176 5.09 19.07 18.88
CA ALA A 176 4.32 19.57 17.74
C ALA A 176 3.93 18.47 16.76
N LEU A 177 4.83 17.51 16.46
CA LEU A 177 4.52 16.34 15.62
C LEU A 177 3.48 15.42 16.26
N VAL A 178 3.59 15.17 17.57
CA VAL A 178 2.61 14.38 18.33
C VAL A 178 1.25 15.07 18.33
N ASP A 179 1.21 16.37 18.61
CA ASP A 179 -0.04 17.15 18.67
C ASP A 179 -0.71 17.21 17.29
N ALA A 180 0.05 17.38 16.21
CA ALA A 180 -0.49 17.37 14.85
C ALA A 180 -1.05 15.99 14.47
N SER A 181 -0.35 14.91 14.82
CA SER A 181 -0.84 13.55 14.60
C SER A 181 -2.13 13.27 15.37
N GLN A 182 -2.22 13.70 16.63
CA GLN A 182 -3.43 13.57 17.43
C GLN A 182 -4.59 14.40 16.85
N ALA A 183 -4.32 15.66 16.49
CA ALA A 183 -5.33 16.54 15.90
C ALA A 183 -5.87 15.99 14.57
N PHE A 184 -4.99 15.46 13.71
CA PHE A 184 -5.41 14.79 12.48
C PHE A 184 -6.33 13.59 12.76
N ASN A 185 -5.95 12.73 13.71
CA ASN A 185 -6.75 11.57 14.10
C ASN A 185 -8.12 11.96 14.69
N ASP A 186 -8.16 13.03 15.48
CA ASP A 186 -9.39 13.56 16.08
C ASP A 186 -10.36 14.08 15.00
N GLU A 187 -9.85 14.77 13.99
CA GLU A 187 -10.64 15.23 12.83
C GLU A 187 -11.14 14.04 11.98
N CYS A 188 -10.30 13.03 11.73
CA CYS A 188 -10.75 11.80 11.06
C CYS A 188 -11.88 11.12 11.81
N MET A 189 -11.78 11.02 13.14
CA MET A 189 -12.87 10.46 13.97
C MET A 189 -14.13 11.31 13.95
N ALA A 190 -13.99 12.64 13.95
CA ALA A 190 -15.14 13.54 13.94
C ALA A 190 -15.92 13.48 12.61
N ASN A 191 -15.20 13.39 11.49
CA ASN A 191 -15.78 13.48 10.15
C ASN A 191 -16.10 12.10 9.54
N SER A 192 -15.31 11.07 9.82
CA SER A 192 -15.40 9.73 9.20
C SER A 192 -15.50 8.56 10.18
N GLY A 193 -15.61 8.82 11.49
CA GLY A 193 -15.54 7.78 12.54
C GLY A 193 -16.49 6.61 12.35
N GLU A 194 -17.63 6.81 11.70
CA GLU A 194 -18.61 5.74 11.41
C GLU A 194 -18.01 4.65 10.49
N ILE A 195 -17.20 5.02 9.51
CA ILE A 195 -16.71 4.10 8.47
C ILE A 195 -15.29 3.57 8.74
N LEU A 196 -14.49 4.27 9.55
CA LEU A 196 -13.10 3.90 9.81
C LEU A 196 -12.91 2.44 10.26
N PRO A 197 -13.81 1.80 11.03
CA PRO A 197 -13.65 0.38 11.41
C PRO A 197 -13.83 -0.62 10.27
N TYR A 198 -14.30 -0.19 9.10
CA TYR A 198 -14.78 -1.06 8.02
C TYR A 198 -13.98 -0.96 6.72
N ILE A 199 -12.86 -0.21 6.70
CA ILE A 199 -12.10 0.06 5.47
C ILE A 199 -10.81 -0.77 5.34
N SER A 200 -10.71 -1.90 6.04
CA SER A 200 -9.54 -2.78 5.98
C SER A 200 -9.31 -3.40 4.60
N THR A 201 -8.07 -3.78 4.32
CA THR A 201 -7.69 -4.54 3.11
C THR A 201 -8.52 -5.81 2.92
N GLN A 202 -8.84 -6.55 3.99
CA GLN A 202 -9.70 -7.73 3.92
C GLN A 202 -11.15 -7.40 3.50
N ALA A 203 -11.67 -6.28 3.99
CA ALA A 203 -13.00 -5.83 3.58
C ALA A 203 -13.01 -5.43 2.10
N SER A 204 -11.98 -4.72 1.63
CA SER A 204 -11.80 -4.37 0.21
C SER A 204 -11.61 -5.62 -0.68
N ALA A 205 -10.88 -6.63 -0.21
CA ALA A 205 -10.76 -7.93 -0.90
C ALA A 205 -12.11 -8.67 -1.01
N THR A 206 -12.99 -8.52 -0.01
CA THR A 206 -14.35 -9.05 -0.08
C THR A 206 -15.21 -8.28 -1.07
N ASP A 207 -15.01 -6.95 -1.18
CA ASP A 207 -15.65 -6.14 -2.23
C ASP A 207 -15.24 -6.59 -3.63
N MET A 208 -13.97 -6.91 -3.84
CA MET A 208 -13.52 -7.46 -5.14
C MET A 208 -14.30 -8.71 -5.54
N ASN A 209 -14.56 -9.62 -4.59
CA ASN A 209 -15.40 -10.78 -4.86
C ASN A 209 -16.85 -10.38 -5.13
N SER A 210 -17.38 -9.35 -4.48
CA SER A 210 -18.73 -8.82 -4.75
C SER A 210 -18.80 -8.17 -6.15
N ILE A 211 -17.78 -7.41 -6.56
CA ILE A 211 -17.68 -6.86 -7.92
C ILE A 211 -17.68 -7.99 -8.95
N ARG A 212 -16.85 -9.04 -8.76
CA ARG A 212 -16.82 -10.21 -9.62
C ARG A 212 -18.21 -10.87 -9.76
N GLN A 213 -18.93 -11.04 -8.66
CA GLN A 213 -20.28 -11.61 -8.66
C GLN A 213 -21.27 -10.72 -9.41
N ALA A 214 -21.21 -9.40 -9.20
CA ALA A 214 -22.06 -8.42 -9.89
C ALA A 214 -21.81 -8.37 -11.40
N LEU A 215 -20.57 -8.67 -11.85
CA LEU A 215 -20.20 -8.85 -13.25
C LEU A 215 -20.70 -10.18 -13.84
N GLY A 216 -21.11 -11.14 -13.01
CA GLY A 216 -21.49 -12.49 -13.44
C GLY A 216 -20.33 -13.38 -13.86
N GLU A 217 -19.11 -13.06 -13.43
CA GLU A 217 -17.88 -13.78 -13.77
C GLU A 217 -17.64 -14.91 -12.73
N ASP A 218 -17.43 -16.15 -13.19
CA ASP A 218 -17.02 -17.26 -12.30
C ASP A 218 -15.59 -17.04 -11.77
N LYS A 219 -14.70 -16.62 -12.65
CA LYS A 219 -13.31 -16.27 -12.36
C LYS A 219 -12.97 -14.95 -13.02
N ILE A 220 -12.08 -14.16 -12.37
CA ILE A 220 -11.65 -12.87 -12.89
C ILE A 220 -10.11 -12.78 -12.85
N SER A 221 -9.53 -12.02 -13.80
CA SER A 221 -8.11 -11.69 -13.78
C SER A 221 -7.88 -10.44 -12.93
N TYR A 222 -6.67 -10.28 -12.40
CA TYR A 222 -6.30 -9.15 -11.56
C TYR A 222 -4.91 -8.61 -11.91
N PHE A 223 -4.78 -7.28 -11.86
CA PHE A 223 -3.49 -6.60 -11.94
C PHE A 223 -3.42 -5.52 -10.86
N GLY A 224 -2.53 -5.69 -9.89
CA GLY A 224 -2.33 -4.74 -8.79
C GLY A 224 -0.93 -4.20 -8.73
N PHE A 225 -0.82 -2.87 -8.66
CA PHE A 225 0.43 -2.16 -8.48
C PHE A 225 0.64 -1.81 -7.00
N SER A 226 1.88 -1.87 -6.50
CA SER A 226 2.24 -1.42 -5.15
C SER A 226 1.38 -2.10 -4.06
N TYR A 227 0.71 -1.35 -3.19
CA TYR A 227 -0.28 -1.89 -2.24
C TYR A 227 -1.37 -2.75 -2.94
N GLY A 228 -1.69 -2.48 -4.21
CA GLY A 228 -2.57 -3.36 -4.98
C GLY A 228 -2.08 -4.80 -5.05
N SER A 229 -0.79 -5.04 -4.84
CA SER A 229 -0.21 -6.39 -4.70
C SER A 229 -0.66 -7.08 -3.41
N GLU A 230 -0.70 -6.38 -2.28
CA GLU A 230 -1.21 -6.90 -1.01
C GLU A 230 -2.72 -7.15 -1.08
N LEU A 231 -3.47 -6.21 -1.65
CA LEU A 231 -4.91 -6.36 -1.87
C LEU A 231 -5.22 -7.59 -2.75
N GLY A 232 -4.49 -7.76 -3.85
CA GLY A 232 -4.64 -8.90 -4.75
C GLY A 232 -4.25 -10.23 -4.12
N ALA A 233 -3.16 -10.28 -3.36
CA ALA A 233 -2.71 -11.46 -2.63
C ALA A 233 -3.68 -11.85 -1.50
N THR A 234 -4.24 -10.84 -0.80
CA THR A 234 -5.29 -11.02 0.20
C THR A 234 -6.55 -11.61 -0.43
N TRP A 235 -7.02 -11.01 -1.55
CA TRP A 235 -8.16 -11.56 -2.30
C TRP A 235 -7.91 -12.97 -2.79
N ALA A 236 -6.74 -13.26 -3.37
CA ALA A 236 -6.39 -14.60 -3.84
C ALA A 236 -6.34 -15.63 -2.70
N THR A 237 -5.97 -15.20 -1.49
CA THR A 237 -5.98 -16.06 -0.29
C THR A 237 -7.40 -16.33 0.20
N MET A 238 -8.26 -15.30 0.24
CA MET A 238 -9.65 -15.42 0.73
C MET A 238 -10.56 -16.13 -0.28
N PHE A 239 -10.36 -15.92 -1.58
CA PHE A 239 -11.23 -16.40 -2.64
C PHE A 239 -10.48 -17.14 -3.76
N PRO A 240 -9.64 -18.14 -3.45
CA PRO A 240 -8.68 -18.73 -4.40
C PRO A 240 -9.33 -19.32 -5.65
N GLN A 241 -10.58 -19.84 -5.53
CA GLN A 241 -11.27 -20.47 -6.65
C GLN A 241 -11.82 -19.46 -7.68
N THR A 242 -11.82 -18.16 -7.34
CA THR A 242 -12.30 -17.08 -8.20
C THR A 242 -11.20 -16.44 -9.05
N VAL A 243 -9.94 -16.79 -8.76
CA VAL A 243 -8.77 -16.29 -9.49
C VAL A 243 -8.65 -17.02 -10.83
N ARG A 244 -8.61 -16.26 -11.94
CA ARG A 244 -8.20 -16.76 -13.26
C ARG A 244 -6.69 -16.64 -13.44
N ALA A 245 -6.17 -15.44 -13.25
CA ALA A 245 -4.76 -15.08 -13.29
C ALA A 245 -4.56 -13.82 -12.44
N ALA A 246 -3.41 -13.65 -11.79
CA ALA A 246 -3.11 -12.46 -11.02
C ALA A 246 -1.66 -12.03 -11.23
N VAL A 247 -1.46 -10.71 -11.39
CA VAL A 247 -0.16 -10.04 -11.47
C VAL A 247 -0.07 -9.03 -10.34
N LEU A 248 1.02 -9.09 -9.58
CA LEU A 248 1.32 -8.26 -8.42
C LEU A 248 2.63 -7.54 -8.68
N ASP A 249 2.56 -6.27 -9.06
CA ASP A 249 3.72 -5.50 -9.53
C ASP A 249 4.16 -4.46 -8.49
N GLY A 250 5.45 -4.43 -8.17
CA GLY A 250 5.96 -3.65 -7.05
C GLY A 250 5.44 -4.21 -5.74
N ALA A 251 5.68 -5.50 -5.49
CA ALA A 251 4.98 -6.22 -4.43
C ALA A 251 5.60 -6.00 -3.05
N VAL A 252 4.73 -5.72 -2.06
CA VAL A 252 5.07 -5.66 -0.63
C VAL A 252 5.29 -7.06 -0.06
N ASP A 253 5.82 -7.14 1.16
CA ASP A 253 5.80 -8.36 1.97
C ASP A 253 4.50 -8.39 2.80
N PRO A 254 3.47 -9.17 2.39
CA PRO A 254 2.13 -9.05 2.97
C PRO A 254 2.03 -9.60 4.39
N ASN A 255 3.01 -10.39 4.84
CA ASN A 255 3.04 -10.97 6.17
C ASN A 255 4.04 -10.27 7.10
N SER A 256 4.72 -9.20 6.62
CA SER A 256 5.59 -8.36 7.47
C SER A 256 4.77 -7.54 8.47
N THR A 257 5.44 -7.07 9.51
CA THR A 257 4.91 -6.03 10.39
C THR A 257 5.13 -4.65 9.78
N SER A 258 4.32 -3.65 10.15
CA SER A 258 4.51 -2.25 9.72
C SER A 258 5.91 -1.72 10.01
N ALA A 259 6.54 -2.14 11.10
CA ALA A 259 7.91 -1.73 11.42
C ALA A 259 8.94 -2.35 10.45
N GLU A 260 8.77 -3.63 10.07
CA GLU A 260 9.66 -4.30 9.11
C GLU A 260 9.50 -3.69 7.71
N GLU A 261 8.27 -3.43 7.29
CA GLU A 261 7.98 -2.80 6.00
C GLU A 261 8.50 -1.35 5.98
N GLY A 262 8.23 -0.56 7.01
CA GLY A 262 8.75 0.80 7.12
C GLY A 262 10.28 0.87 7.08
N MET A 263 10.99 -0.08 7.74
CA MET A 263 12.45 -0.16 7.65
C MET A 263 12.93 -0.60 6.26
N ALA A 264 12.21 -1.48 5.58
CA ALA A 264 12.53 -1.88 4.21
C ALA A 264 12.37 -0.69 3.25
N GLN A 265 11.29 0.07 3.37
CA GLN A 265 11.06 1.30 2.61
C GLN A 265 12.13 2.36 2.90
N ALA A 266 12.41 2.66 4.17
CA ALA A 266 13.45 3.61 4.55
C ALA A 266 14.79 3.28 3.89
N LYS A 267 15.19 2.00 3.92
CA LYS A 267 16.39 1.50 3.25
C LYS A 267 16.32 1.62 1.72
N GLY A 268 15.15 1.37 1.14
CA GLY A 268 14.92 1.50 -0.31
C GLY A 268 15.09 2.93 -0.78
N PHE A 269 14.43 3.88 -0.12
CA PHE A 269 14.53 5.32 -0.41
C PHE A 269 15.94 5.86 -0.19
N GLU A 270 16.62 5.49 0.90
CA GLU A 270 18.03 5.85 1.14
C GLU A 270 18.94 5.33 0.02
N GLY A 271 18.74 4.09 -0.43
CA GLY A 271 19.52 3.49 -1.51
C GLY A 271 19.32 4.20 -2.84
N GLN A 272 18.09 4.57 -3.16
CA GLN A 272 17.78 5.30 -4.38
C GLN A 272 18.30 6.74 -4.34
N LEU A 273 18.15 7.42 -3.20
CA LEU A 273 18.77 8.72 -2.98
C LEU A 273 20.30 8.68 -3.15
N ALA A 274 20.96 7.68 -2.56
CA ALA A 274 22.40 7.49 -2.72
C ALA A 274 22.79 7.27 -4.19
N THR A 275 21.99 6.52 -4.94
CA THR A 275 22.20 6.28 -6.39
C THR A 275 22.08 7.59 -7.17
N PHE A 276 21.04 8.39 -6.92
CA PHE A 276 20.85 9.72 -7.51
C PHE A 276 22.03 10.65 -7.21
N LEU A 277 22.39 10.82 -5.95
CA LEU A 277 23.47 11.73 -5.52
C LEU A 277 24.83 11.30 -6.09
N ALA A 278 25.10 9.98 -6.16
CA ALA A 278 26.31 9.45 -6.78
C ALA A 278 26.35 9.68 -8.29
N ALA A 279 25.23 9.54 -8.98
CA ALA A 279 25.10 9.85 -10.40
C ALA A 279 25.33 11.35 -10.67
N CYS A 280 24.69 12.21 -9.89
CA CYS A 280 24.86 13.66 -9.97
C CYS A 280 26.32 14.08 -9.69
N SER A 281 26.97 13.50 -8.69
CA SER A 281 28.39 13.78 -8.37
C SER A 281 29.36 13.41 -9.50
N LYS A 282 28.97 12.52 -10.42
CA LYS A 282 29.77 12.13 -11.59
C LYS A 282 29.43 12.94 -12.85
N ASN A 283 28.25 13.54 -12.90
CA ASN A 283 27.75 14.26 -14.07
C ASN A 283 27.88 15.78 -13.87
N LYS A 284 28.82 16.41 -14.59
CA LYS A 284 28.99 17.88 -14.54
C LYS A 284 27.77 18.66 -15.09
N ALA A 285 26.88 18.02 -15.82
CA ALA A 285 25.66 18.64 -16.31
C ALA A 285 24.51 18.58 -15.29
N CYS A 286 24.64 17.80 -14.20
CA CYS A 286 23.68 17.83 -13.10
C CYS A 286 23.71 19.20 -12.44
N GLU A 287 22.53 19.83 -12.29
CA GLU A 287 22.42 21.16 -11.66
C GLU A 287 22.89 21.15 -10.20
N PHE A 288 22.72 20.01 -9.51
CA PHE A 288 23.18 19.81 -8.13
C PHE A 288 24.57 19.13 -8.03
N TYR A 289 25.45 19.30 -9.04
CA TYR A 289 26.76 18.66 -9.12
C TYR A 289 27.70 19.01 -7.96
N ASN A 290 27.69 20.27 -7.49
CA ASN A 290 28.48 20.79 -6.37
C ASN A 290 29.99 20.41 -6.43
N GLY A 291 30.60 20.47 -7.63
CA GLY A 291 32.00 20.12 -7.82
C GLY A 291 32.32 18.64 -7.62
N GLY A 292 31.34 17.76 -7.79
CA GLY A 292 31.43 16.32 -7.55
C GLY A 292 31.18 15.91 -6.10
N LYS A 293 30.50 16.75 -5.32
CA LYS A 293 30.24 16.55 -3.88
C LYS A 293 28.75 16.67 -3.56
N SER A 294 27.88 16.16 -4.43
CA SER A 294 26.41 16.26 -4.28
C SER A 294 25.91 15.66 -2.97
N GLU A 295 26.51 14.57 -2.48
CA GLU A 295 26.14 13.99 -1.18
C GLU A 295 26.39 14.96 -0.01
N ALA A 296 27.59 15.51 0.11
CA ALA A 296 27.91 16.46 1.18
C ALA A 296 27.11 17.76 1.06
N ALA A 297 26.80 18.18 -0.16
CA ALA A 297 25.96 19.35 -0.42
C ALA A 297 24.50 19.09 -0.01
N PHE A 298 24.00 17.89 -0.20
CA PHE A 298 22.68 17.47 0.25
C PHE A 298 22.58 17.43 1.78
N ASP A 299 23.57 16.81 2.44
CA ASP A 299 23.62 16.76 3.90
C ASP A 299 23.67 18.18 4.51
N ALA A 300 24.44 19.10 3.91
CA ALA A 300 24.49 20.50 4.34
C ALA A 300 23.16 21.24 4.11
N LEU A 301 22.51 21.01 2.96
CA LEU A 301 21.22 21.63 2.66
C LEU A 301 20.12 21.21 3.66
N LEU A 302 20.08 19.94 4.06
CA LEU A 302 19.12 19.49 5.08
C LEU A 302 19.32 20.22 6.41
N LEU A 303 20.57 20.38 6.86
CA LEU A 303 20.89 21.15 8.09
C LEU A 303 20.54 22.63 7.96
N ASP A 304 20.73 23.22 6.76
CA ASP A 304 20.36 24.63 6.53
C ASP A 304 18.83 24.81 6.56
N LEU A 305 18.06 23.84 6.02
CA LEU A 305 16.59 23.86 6.02
C LEU A 305 16.00 23.64 7.42
N ASP A 306 16.63 22.79 8.23
CA ASP A 306 16.32 22.58 9.64
C ASP A 306 16.52 23.89 10.44
N ALA A 307 17.70 24.50 10.34
CA ALA A 307 18.01 25.73 11.05
C ALA A 307 17.20 26.94 10.55
N LYS A 308 16.84 26.97 9.28
CA LYS A 308 16.16 28.10 8.63
C LYS A 308 15.33 27.65 7.43
N PRO A 309 14.09 27.24 7.63
CA PRO A 309 13.18 26.87 6.55
C PRO A 309 12.98 27.96 5.51
N LEU A 310 12.77 27.57 4.23
CA LEU A 310 12.59 28.50 3.13
C LEU A 310 11.10 28.85 2.97
N VAL A 311 10.76 30.13 3.09
CA VAL A 311 9.37 30.62 2.89
C VAL A 311 9.16 30.90 1.41
N VAL A 312 8.24 30.12 0.77
CA VAL A 312 7.83 30.34 -0.63
C VAL A 312 6.65 31.28 -0.72
N SER A 313 5.64 31.10 0.14
CA SER A 313 4.51 32.03 0.30
C SER A 313 4.05 32.07 1.77
N ALA A 314 3.31 33.10 2.15
CA ALA A 314 2.82 33.26 3.53
C ALA A 314 1.64 32.30 3.85
N GLU A 315 0.98 31.77 2.81
CA GLU A 315 -0.20 30.89 2.93
C GLU A 315 0.17 29.41 2.93
N ARG A 316 1.47 29.09 2.73
CA ARG A 316 1.96 27.73 2.63
C ARG A 316 2.93 27.39 3.74
N THR A 317 3.04 26.10 4.03
CA THR A 317 4.13 25.61 4.89
C THR A 317 5.48 26.06 4.31
N PRO A 318 6.44 26.49 5.14
CA PRO A 318 7.81 26.70 4.67
C PRO A 318 8.43 25.35 4.27
N VAL A 319 9.46 25.40 3.43
CA VAL A 319 10.26 24.22 3.11
C VAL A 319 11.17 23.92 4.28
N THR A 320 10.69 23.08 5.20
CA THR A 320 11.41 22.50 6.31
C THR A 320 12.28 21.33 5.85
N GLN A 321 13.05 20.73 6.73
CA GLN A 321 13.71 19.44 6.46
C GLN A 321 12.70 18.34 6.13
N GLY A 322 11.53 18.31 6.82
CA GLY A 322 10.44 17.35 6.58
C GLY A 322 9.77 17.52 5.22
N VAL A 323 9.53 18.77 4.78
CA VAL A 323 9.02 19.06 3.42
C VAL A 323 10.03 18.64 2.36
N ALA A 324 11.33 18.90 2.57
CA ALA A 324 12.37 18.46 1.66
C ALA A 324 12.49 16.94 1.60
N PHE A 325 12.32 16.24 2.73
CA PHE A 325 12.24 14.77 2.76
C PHE A 325 11.11 14.24 1.86
N THR A 326 9.90 14.77 2.00
CA THR A 326 8.75 14.36 1.18
C THR A 326 8.98 14.65 -0.30
N ALA A 327 9.56 15.81 -0.64
CA ALA A 327 9.95 16.16 -2.00
C ALA A 327 10.97 15.17 -2.60
N VAL A 328 11.95 14.76 -1.82
CA VAL A 328 12.91 13.72 -2.21
C VAL A 328 12.22 12.39 -2.40
N ALA A 329 11.36 11.97 -1.47
CA ALA A 329 10.60 10.73 -1.58
C ALA A 329 9.80 10.69 -2.89
N GLN A 330 9.08 11.76 -3.24
CA GLN A 330 8.39 11.89 -4.53
C GLN A 330 9.31 11.59 -5.72
N ALA A 331 10.49 12.19 -5.72
CA ALA A 331 11.40 12.05 -6.86
C ALA A 331 12.12 10.69 -6.90
N MET A 332 12.12 9.93 -5.80
CA MET A 332 12.75 8.60 -5.77
C MET A 332 11.88 7.50 -6.37
N TYR A 333 10.59 7.72 -6.58
CA TYR A 333 9.70 6.73 -7.22
C TYR A 333 10.10 6.38 -8.65
N SER A 334 10.81 7.28 -9.37
CA SER A 334 11.33 7.03 -10.71
C SER A 334 12.47 7.99 -11.04
N ASP A 335 13.49 7.51 -11.76
CA ASP A 335 14.58 8.35 -12.28
C ASP A 335 14.12 9.40 -13.30
N TYR A 336 12.88 9.27 -13.81
CA TYR A 336 12.21 10.31 -14.60
C TYR A 336 12.15 11.66 -13.86
N TYR A 337 11.99 11.66 -12.54
CA TYR A 337 11.90 12.89 -11.73
C TYR A 337 13.26 13.45 -11.29
N TRP A 338 14.38 12.76 -11.56
CA TRP A 338 15.68 13.18 -11.07
C TRP A 338 16.12 14.53 -11.61
N SER A 339 15.80 14.86 -12.87
CA SER A 339 16.11 16.19 -13.42
C SER A 339 15.34 17.32 -12.73
N GLN A 340 14.12 17.08 -12.29
CA GLN A 340 13.34 18.03 -11.51
C GLN A 340 13.93 18.19 -10.11
N LEU A 341 14.33 17.09 -9.47
CA LEU A 341 14.93 17.11 -8.14
C LEU A 341 16.30 17.82 -8.13
N GLU A 342 17.21 17.54 -9.10
CA GLU A 342 18.52 18.20 -9.14
C GLU A 342 18.40 19.71 -9.25
N LYS A 343 17.42 20.20 -10.04
CA LYS A 343 17.13 21.63 -10.14
C LYS A 343 16.56 22.17 -8.83
N ALA A 344 15.57 21.51 -8.24
CA ALA A 344 14.94 21.94 -7.00
C ALA A 344 15.95 22.04 -5.83
N LEU A 345 16.88 21.08 -5.72
CA LEU A 345 17.95 21.10 -4.72
C LEU A 345 18.95 22.24 -4.98
N ALA A 346 19.32 22.49 -6.24
CA ALA A 346 20.23 23.58 -6.61
C ALA A 346 19.62 24.97 -6.34
N ASP A 347 18.33 25.15 -6.63
CA ASP A 347 17.59 26.38 -6.35
C ASP A 347 17.44 26.61 -4.84
N ALA A 348 17.15 25.55 -4.07
CA ALA A 348 17.05 25.61 -2.60
C ALA A 348 18.36 26.06 -1.94
N GLN A 349 19.52 25.63 -2.43
CA GLN A 349 20.82 26.12 -1.99
C GLN A 349 20.99 27.65 -2.19
N GLN A 350 20.25 28.24 -3.10
CA GLN A 350 20.26 29.68 -3.38
C GLN A 350 19.11 30.43 -2.65
N GLY A 351 18.32 29.73 -1.83
CA GLY A 351 17.23 30.27 -1.04
C GLY A 351 15.86 30.23 -1.73
N ASP A 352 15.73 29.55 -2.87
CA ASP A 352 14.45 29.33 -3.57
C ASP A 352 13.93 27.93 -3.32
N GLY A 353 12.91 27.81 -2.45
CA GLY A 353 12.25 26.54 -2.08
C GLY A 353 11.12 26.08 -3.02
N ALA A 354 10.78 26.86 -4.06
CA ALA A 354 9.58 26.59 -4.86
C ALA A 354 9.59 25.21 -5.53
N GLY A 355 10.75 24.75 -6.01
CA GLY A 355 10.90 23.44 -6.64
C GLY A 355 10.66 22.28 -5.67
N LEU A 356 11.17 22.37 -4.43
CA LEU A 356 10.93 21.37 -3.39
C LEU A 356 9.47 21.38 -2.93
N LEU A 357 8.86 22.56 -2.75
CA LEU A 357 7.45 22.66 -2.39
C LEU A 357 6.55 22.08 -3.49
N LYS A 358 6.90 22.24 -4.77
CA LYS A 358 6.16 21.62 -5.88
C LYS A 358 6.24 20.08 -5.82
N LEU A 359 7.41 19.49 -5.55
CA LEU A 359 7.54 18.04 -5.39
C LEU A 359 6.77 17.52 -4.16
N TYR A 360 6.72 18.31 -3.07
CA TYR A 360 5.88 18.04 -1.91
C TYR A 360 4.38 18.03 -2.29
N ASP A 361 3.94 19.03 -3.06
CA ASP A 361 2.56 19.12 -3.57
C ASP A 361 2.22 17.93 -4.48
N ASP A 362 3.16 17.51 -5.33
CA ASP A 362 2.99 16.35 -6.22
C ASP A 362 2.84 15.05 -5.43
N TYR A 363 3.59 14.90 -4.33
CA TYR A 363 3.48 13.72 -3.45
C TYR A 363 2.09 13.61 -2.83
N TYR A 364 1.54 14.72 -2.36
CA TYR A 364 0.20 14.78 -1.76
C TYR A 364 -0.92 15.06 -2.76
N GLN A 365 -0.62 15.08 -4.05
CA GLN A 365 -1.58 15.31 -5.14
C GLN A 365 -2.39 16.60 -4.96
N ARG A 366 -1.73 17.66 -4.46
CA ARG A 366 -2.34 18.96 -4.30
C ARG A 366 -2.70 19.54 -5.66
N LYS A 367 -4.00 19.90 -5.85
CA LYS A 367 -4.52 20.44 -7.09
C LYS A 367 -4.15 21.91 -7.28
N ASP A 368 -4.29 22.41 -8.51
CA ASP A 368 -3.97 23.81 -8.85
C ASP A 368 -4.82 24.83 -8.08
N ASP A 369 -6.04 24.46 -7.68
CA ASP A 369 -6.93 25.28 -6.85
C ASP A 369 -6.59 25.24 -5.36
N GLY A 370 -5.61 24.45 -4.98
CA GLY A 370 -5.13 24.28 -3.61
C GLY A 370 -5.84 23.20 -2.81
N SER A 371 -6.85 22.55 -3.38
CA SER A 371 -7.54 21.42 -2.73
C SER A 371 -6.73 20.13 -2.84
N TYR A 372 -7.10 19.15 -2.01
CA TYR A 372 -6.57 17.79 -2.03
C TYR A 372 -7.69 16.81 -2.41
N GLY A 373 -7.33 15.59 -2.78
CA GLY A 373 -8.21 14.45 -2.70
C GLY A 373 -8.16 13.86 -1.29
N ASN A 374 -8.70 12.67 -1.10
CA ASN A 374 -8.66 11.98 0.20
C ASN A 374 -7.62 10.86 0.25
N GLU A 375 -6.68 10.83 -0.67
CA GLU A 375 -5.74 9.73 -0.86
C GLU A 375 -4.88 9.48 0.39
N LEU A 376 -4.30 10.56 0.96
CA LEU A 376 -3.47 10.46 2.17
C LEU A 376 -4.29 10.09 3.41
N GLU A 377 -5.48 10.62 3.54
CA GLU A 377 -6.38 10.35 4.66
C GLU A 377 -6.81 8.89 4.67
N ALA A 378 -7.27 8.40 3.52
CA ALA A 378 -7.60 7.00 3.33
C ALA A 378 -6.37 6.09 3.47
N PHE A 379 -5.17 6.54 2.99
CA PHE A 379 -3.92 5.82 3.19
C PHE A 379 -3.64 5.58 4.68
N LEU A 380 -3.68 6.64 5.49
CA LEU A 380 -3.42 6.53 6.93
C LEU A 380 -4.50 5.69 7.63
N ALA A 381 -5.77 5.92 7.29
CA ALA A 381 -6.88 5.21 7.90
C ALA A 381 -6.85 3.70 7.63
N ILE A 382 -6.55 3.28 6.38
CA ILE A 382 -6.43 1.88 6.00
C ILE A 382 -5.19 1.26 6.65
N SER A 383 -4.02 1.92 6.52
CA SER A 383 -2.76 1.41 7.06
C SER A 383 -2.81 1.22 8.58
N CYS A 384 -3.33 2.22 9.32
CA CYS A 384 -3.45 2.12 10.77
C CYS A 384 -4.51 1.11 11.22
N LEU A 385 -5.52 0.82 10.39
CA LEU A 385 -6.51 -0.21 10.67
C LEU A 385 -5.95 -1.62 10.43
N ASP A 386 -5.18 -1.82 9.36
CA ASP A 386 -4.64 -3.14 8.99
C ASP A 386 -3.47 -3.56 9.90
N ASP A 387 -2.53 -2.65 10.17
CA ASP A 387 -1.43 -2.88 11.11
C ASP A 387 -0.93 -1.55 11.72
N PRO A 388 -1.34 -1.19 12.93
CA PRO A 388 -0.93 0.07 13.56
C PRO A 388 0.56 0.11 13.95
N GLY A 389 1.28 -1.00 13.90
CA GLY A 389 2.68 -1.07 14.31
C GLY A 389 2.89 -0.74 15.77
N ALA A 390 3.62 0.35 16.05
CA ALA A 390 3.83 0.86 17.40
C ALA A 390 2.50 1.36 18.01
N THR A 391 2.23 1.01 19.26
CA THR A 391 0.96 1.33 19.96
C THR A 391 1.11 2.41 21.02
N SER A 392 2.20 3.17 21.00
CA SER A 392 2.44 4.30 21.90
C SER A 392 3.55 5.20 21.38
N ILE A 393 3.52 6.48 21.74
CA ILE A 393 4.56 7.47 21.46
C ILE A 393 5.96 6.92 21.83
N LYS A 394 6.08 6.33 23.03
CA LYS A 394 7.35 5.75 23.47
C LYS A 394 7.83 4.61 22.58
N ALA A 395 6.94 3.77 22.09
CA ALA A 395 7.32 2.67 21.19
C ALA A 395 7.77 3.17 19.82
N VAL A 396 7.18 4.26 19.31
CA VAL A 396 7.67 4.98 18.12
C VAL A 396 9.08 5.48 18.36
N ASP A 397 9.31 6.24 19.44
CA ASP A 397 10.63 6.79 19.77
C ASP A 397 11.70 5.70 19.91
N ASP A 398 11.38 4.60 20.56
CA ASP A 398 12.29 3.46 20.77
C ASP A 398 12.69 2.78 19.43
N ALA A 399 11.84 2.88 18.39
CA ALA A 399 12.11 2.29 17.08
C ALA A 399 13.00 3.16 16.17
N VAL A 400 12.99 4.49 16.32
CA VAL A 400 13.73 5.45 15.47
C VAL A 400 15.20 5.08 15.26
N PRO A 401 15.98 4.67 16.29
CA PRO A 401 17.37 4.28 16.08
C PRO A 401 17.58 3.15 15.09
N SER A 402 16.62 2.23 14.97
CA SER A 402 16.66 1.12 14.01
C SER A 402 16.45 1.60 12.58
N PHE A 403 15.56 2.57 12.38
CA PHE A 403 15.37 3.23 11.08
C PHE A 403 16.61 4.00 10.65
N VAL A 404 17.19 4.80 11.54
CA VAL A 404 18.44 5.54 11.27
C VAL A 404 19.62 4.60 10.95
N ALA A 405 19.66 3.43 11.59
CA ALA A 405 20.72 2.45 11.32
C ALA A 405 20.69 1.88 9.89
N VAL A 406 19.50 1.78 9.26
CA VAL A 406 19.35 1.27 7.89
C VAL A 406 19.26 2.37 6.84
N ALA A 407 18.92 3.60 7.24
CA ALA A 407 18.75 4.77 6.38
C ALA A 407 19.27 6.03 7.11
N PRO A 408 20.58 6.32 7.04
CA PRO A 408 21.18 7.37 7.86
C PRO A 408 20.64 8.80 7.62
N ARG A 409 20.17 9.12 6.40
CA ARG A 409 19.61 10.44 6.04
C ARG A 409 18.11 10.50 6.22
N LEU A 410 17.41 9.46 5.79
CA LEU A 410 15.94 9.46 5.67
C LEU A 410 15.24 8.69 6.80
N GLY A 411 15.96 7.81 7.49
CA GLY A 411 15.38 6.86 8.44
C GLY A 411 14.66 7.52 9.62
N ALA A 412 15.12 8.64 10.12
CA ALA A 412 14.46 9.33 11.21
C ALA A 412 13.03 9.79 10.80
N ASN A 413 12.87 10.33 9.59
CA ASN A 413 11.57 10.74 9.07
C ASN A 413 10.60 9.56 8.94
N PHE A 414 11.09 8.40 8.49
CA PHE A 414 10.26 7.17 8.47
C PHE A 414 9.92 6.67 9.87
N GLY A 415 10.82 6.88 10.85
CA GLY A 415 10.65 6.38 12.22
C GLY A 415 9.65 7.18 13.07
N TYR A 416 9.51 8.50 12.82
CA TYR A 416 8.65 9.38 13.62
C TYR A 416 7.18 9.41 13.16
N GLY A 417 6.60 8.25 12.81
CA GLY A 417 5.18 8.13 12.44
C GLY A 417 4.26 7.96 13.66
N TYR A 418 3.70 9.04 14.22
CA TYR A 418 2.84 8.96 15.41
C TYR A 418 1.37 8.67 15.12
N SER A 419 0.89 8.90 13.90
CA SER A 419 -0.54 8.81 13.58
C SER A 419 -1.13 7.43 13.90
N CYS A 420 -0.51 6.33 13.47
CA CYS A 420 -1.03 4.98 13.76
C CYS A 420 -0.89 4.61 15.24
N ALA A 421 0.17 5.08 15.94
CA ALA A 421 0.34 4.86 17.37
C ALA A 421 -0.75 5.53 18.24
N LEU A 422 -1.37 6.57 17.71
CA LEU A 422 -2.45 7.34 18.31
C LEU A 422 -3.82 7.09 17.66
N TRP A 423 -3.88 6.16 16.70
CA TRP A 423 -5.10 5.88 15.95
C TRP A 423 -6.23 5.36 16.85
N PRO A 424 -7.42 5.98 16.81
CA PRO A 424 -8.48 5.70 17.79
C PRO A 424 -9.27 4.42 17.49
N VAL A 425 -9.12 3.84 16.29
CA VAL A 425 -9.85 2.63 15.88
C VAL A 425 -9.00 1.40 16.15
N LYS A 426 -9.65 0.36 16.68
CA LYS A 426 -8.97 -0.91 16.94
C LYS A 426 -8.58 -1.57 15.61
N ALA A 427 -7.33 -2.04 15.52
CA ALA A 427 -6.82 -2.76 14.37
C ALA A 427 -7.70 -3.96 13.98
N ALA A 428 -7.84 -4.17 12.68
CA ALA A 428 -8.44 -5.36 12.11
C ALA A 428 -7.56 -6.60 12.39
N VAL A 429 -8.15 -7.79 12.27
CA VAL A 429 -7.38 -9.02 12.40
C VAL A 429 -6.72 -9.31 11.06
N LYS A 430 -5.39 -9.23 11.00
CA LYS A 430 -4.62 -9.56 9.79
C LYS A 430 -4.67 -11.07 9.52
N ILE A 431 -4.92 -11.46 8.27
CA ILE A 431 -4.82 -12.85 7.84
C ILE A 431 -3.41 -13.15 7.34
N GLU A 432 -2.99 -14.41 7.44
CA GLU A 432 -1.78 -14.87 6.78
C GLU A 432 -2.05 -15.02 5.27
N VAL A 433 -1.29 -14.30 4.46
CA VAL A 433 -1.42 -14.33 3.00
C VAL A 433 -0.60 -15.50 2.45
N THR A 434 -1.27 -16.42 1.78
CA THR A 434 -0.66 -17.65 1.24
C THR A 434 -1.00 -17.92 -0.22
N GLY A 435 -2.06 -17.33 -0.76
CA GLY A 435 -2.59 -17.61 -2.09
C GLY A 435 -2.92 -19.08 -2.34
N LYS A 436 -3.13 -19.87 -1.27
CA LYS A 436 -3.31 -21.32 -1.36
C LYS A 436 -4.53 -21.69 -2.19
N GLY A 437 -4.30 -22.44 -3.26
CA GLY A 437 -5.32 -22.91 -4.16
C GLY A 437 -5.72 -21.92 -5.26
N ALA A 438 -5.10 -20.75 -5.35
CA ALA A 438 -5.36 -19.74 -6.38
C ALA A 438 -4.66 -20.06 -7.74
N GLY A 439 -3.71 -21.00 -7.77
CA GLY A 439 -2.87 -21.26 -8.93
C GLY A 439 -1.65 -20.35 -8.99
N PRO A 440 -0.93 -20.34 -10.12
CA PRO A 440 0.23 -19.47 -10.28
C PRO A 440 -0.15 -17.99 -10.19
N ILE A 441 0.65 -17.21 -9.45
CA ILE A 441 0.52 -15.75 -9.33
C ILE A 441 1.86 -15.14 -9.72
N VAL A 442 1.86 -14.24 -10.71
CA VAL A 442 3.07 -13.52 -11.14
C VAL A 442 3.32 -12.36 -10.20
N VAL A 443 4.54 -12.26 -9.70
CA VAL A 443 5.00 -11.22 -8.78
C VAL A 443 6.19 -10.52 -9.42
N ILE A 444 6.10 -9.19 -9.58
CA ILE A 444 7.12 -8.39 -10.28
C ILE A 444 7.79 -7.45 -9.30
N GLY A 445 9.10 -7.30 -9.41
CA GLY A 445 9.84 -6.29 -8.66
C GLY A 445 10.99 -5.72 -9.45
N THR A 446 11.36 -4.48 -9.16
CA THR A 446 12.50 -3.81 -9.77
C THR A 446 13.70 -3.77 -8.84
N THR A 447 14.91 -3.70 -9.41
CA THR A 447 16.15 -3.71 -8.64
C THR A 447 16.36 -2.43 -7.84
N GLY A 448 15.80 -1.31 -8.29
CA GLY A 448 15.89 0.01 -7.67
C GLY A 448 14.54 0.54 -7.18
N ASP A 449 13.63 -0.35 -6.75
CA ASP A 449 12.35 0.05 -6.17
C ASP A 449 12.56 0.60 -4.74
N PRO A 450 12.23 1.87 -4.48
CA PRO A 450 12.36 2.45 -3.15
C PRO A 450 11.19 2.11 -2.23
N ALA A 451 9.96 2.02 -2.77
CA ALA A 451 8.73 1.89 -2.00
C ALA A 451 8.43 0.43 -1.64
N THR A 452 8.64 -0.48 -2.59
CA THR A 452 8.47 -1.93 -2.40
C THR A 452 9.76 -2.65 -2.82
N PRO A 453 10.81 -2.58 -2.01
CA PRO A 453 12.14 -3.09 -2.38
C PRO A 453 12.08 -4.54 -2.84
N LEU A 454 12.92 -4.91 -3.83
CA LEU A 454 12.97 -6.26 -4.40
C LEU A 454 13.04 -7.39 -3.33
N ALA A 455 13.55 -7.08 -2.14
CA ALA A 455 13.57 -8.03 -1.03
C ALA A 455 12.14 -8.37 -0.54
N SER A 456 11.23 -7.39 -0.43
CA SER A 456 9.82 -7.59 -0.09
C SER A 456 9.10 -8.36 -1.19
N THR A 457 9.33 -7.99 -2.46
CA THR A 457 8.79 -8.72 -3.63
C THR A 457 9.19 -10.20 -3.64
N ARG A 458 10.46 -10.51 -3.30
CA ARG A 458 10.94 -11.90 -3.20
C ARG A 458 10.24 -12.68 -2.10
N LYS A 459 9.91 -12.02 -0.98
CA LYS A 459 9.15 -12.63 0.11
C LYS A 459 7.71 -12.91 -0.31
N MET A 460 7.01 -11.93 -0.92
CA MET A 460 5.68 -12.15 -1.49
C MET A 460 5.66 -13.38 -2.40
N ALA A 461 6.60 -13.47 -3.34
CA ALA A 461 6.67 -14.61 -4.26
C ALA A 461 6.96 -15.95 -3.54
N ALA A 462 7.73 -15.94 -2.45
CA ALA A 462 8.07 -17.14 -1.68
C ALA A 462 6.93 -17.60 -0.74
N GLU A 463 6.11 -16.69 -0.25
CA GLU A 463 5.00 -16.95 0.66
C GLU A 463 3.75 -17.44 -0.07
N LEU A 464 3.54 -17.00 -1.30
CA LEU A 464 2.48 -17.53 -2.16
C LEU A 464 2.74 -18.98 -2.55
N GLU A 465 1.72 -19.86 -2.43
CA GLU A 465 1.84 -21.30 -2.74
C GLU A 465 2.43 -21.56 -4.14
N GLN A 466 2.12 -20.69 -5.11
CA GLN A 466 2.62 -20.76 -6.48
C GLN A 466 3.04 -19.37 -6.98
N GLY A 467 3.88 -18.67 -6.22
CA GLY A 467 4.41 -17.36 -6.62
C GLY A 467 5.49 -17.50 -7.69
N ILE A 468 5.37 -16.72 -8.76
CA ILE A 468 6.29 -16.69 -9.91
C ILE A 468 6.97 -15.32 -9.95
N LEU A 469 8.24 -15.26 -9.56
CA LEU A 469 8.98 -14.02 -9.48
C LEU A 469 9.53 -13.59 -10.85
N LEU A 470 9.25 -12.37 -11.25
CA LEU A 470 9.91 -11.68 -12.38
C LEU A 470 10.66 -10.45 -11.85
N ILE A 471 11.83 -10.17 -12.40
CA ILE A 471 12.70 -9.09 -11.97
C ILE A 471 12.98 -8.15 -13.14
N VAL A 472 12.89 -6.85 -12.91
CA VAL A 472 13.27 -5.82 -13.86
C VAL A 472 14.47 -5.04 -13.34
N GLU A 473 15.54 -4.92 -14.11
CA GLU A 473 16.68 -4.06 -13.77
C GLU A 473 16.33 -2.61 -14.12
N ALA A 474 15.77 -1.85 -13.14
CA ALA A 474 15.31 -0.47 -13.31
C ALA A 474 15.43 0.32 -11.99
N ASN A 475 15.50 1.67 -12.10
CA ASN A 475 15.47 2.61 -10.97
C ASN A 475 14.08 3.26 -10.87
N GLN A 476 13.06 2.45 -10.61
CA GLN A 476 11.68 2.92 -10.51
C GLN A 476 10.85 1.98 -9.67
N HIS A 477 9.75 2.51 -9.16
CA HIS A 477 8.68 1.73 -8.56
C HIS A 477 7.86 1.06 -9.66
N THR A 478 7.58 -0.25 -9.53
CA THR A 478 6.88 -1.13 -10.47
C THR A 478 7.66 -1.45 -11.75
N GLY A 479 7.37 -2.57 -12.38
CA GLY A 479 8.17 -3.11 -13.48
C GLY A 479 7.45 -3.27 -14.81
N TYR A 480 6.12 -3.47 -14.83
CA TYR A 480 5.36 -3.60 -16.06
C TYR A 480 5.41 -2.29 -16.86
N GLY A 481 5.53 -2.38 -18.17
CA GLY A 481 5.73 -1.22 -19.04
C GLY A 481 7.20 -0.82 -19.23
N ALA A 482 8.13 -1.32 -18.42
CA ALA A 482 9.53 -0.92 -18.48
C ALA A 482 10.23 -1.38 -19.79
N ASN A 483 9.89 -2.56 -20.29
CA ASN A 483 10.43 -3.08 -21.56
C ASN A 483 9.61 -4.24 -22.12
N GLU A 484 9.89 -4.62 -23.38
CA GLU A 484 9.19 -5.71 -24.09
C GLU A 484 9.33 -7.08 -23.39
N CYS A 485 10.45 -7.35 -22.72
CA CYS A 485 10.68 -8.63 -22.04
C CYS A 485 9.65 -8.87 -20.93
N ILE A 486 9.44 -7.89 -20.03
CA ILE A 486 8.48 -8.02 -18.96
C ILE A 486 7.04 -7.98 -19.48
N ASN A 487 6.75 -7.09 -20.44
CA ASN A 487 5.42 -6.97 -21.03
C ASN A 487 4.99 -8.29 -21.69
N THR A 488 5.83 -8.87 -22.55
CA THR A 488 5.54 -10.15 -23.21
C THR A 488 5.31 -11.29 -22.24
N ALA A 489 6.11 -11.37 -21.15
CA ALA A 489 5.95 -12.43 -20.14
C ALA A 489 4.62 -12.29 -19.40
N VAL A 490 4.23 -11.08 -19.02
CA VAL A 490 2.99 -10.77 -18.32
C VAL A 490 1.77 -10.94 -19.22
N ASP A 491 1.81 -10.40 -20.42
CA ASP A 491 0.69 -10.47 -21.38
C ASP A 491 0.38 -11.91 -21.77
N SER A 492 1.41 -12.72 -22.08
CA SER A 492 1.24 -14.16 -22.37
C SER A 492 0.65 -14.92 -21.17
N TYR A 493 1.04 -14.55 -19.95
CA TYR A 493 0.44 -15.16 -18.75
C TYR A 493 -1.02 -14.75 -18.57
N LEU A 494 -1.34 -13.48 -18.69
CA LEU A 494 -2.73 -13.00 -18.51
C LEU A 494 -3.65 -13.49 -19.63
N ILE A 495 -3.20 -13.54 -20.87
CA ILE A 495 -4.01 -13.94 -22.03
C ILE A 495 -4.12 -15.46 -22.12
N ASP A 496 -3.00 -16.15 -22.22
CA ASP A 496 -2.91 -17.57 -22.56
C ASP A 496 -2.70 -18.50 -21.36
N LEU A 497 -2.54 -17.93 -20.15
CA LEU A 497 -2.13 -18.64 -18.93
C LEU A 497 -0.75 -19.32 -19.08
N THR A 498 0.10 -18.78 -19.95
CA THR A 498 1.48 -19.26 -20.11
C THR A 498 2.33 -18.76 -18.95
N VAL A 499 2.58 -19.66 -18.00
CA VAL A 499 3.34 -19.32 -16.77
C VAL A 499 4.80 -19.05 -17.13
N PRO A 500 5.33 -17.84 -16.85
CA PRO A 500 6.74 -17.54 -17.13
C PRO A 500 7.68 -18.32 -16.20
N VAL A 501 8.94 -18.44 -16.60
CA VAL A 501 9.97 -19.05 -15.76
C VAL A 501 10.25 -18.11 -14.58
N SER A 502 10.11 -18.64 -13.36
CA SER A 502 10.40 -17.86 -12.15
C SER A 502 11.87 -17.42 -12.12
N GLU A 503 12.13 -16.26 -11.50
CA GLU A 503 13.44 -15.59 -11.44
C GLU A 503 13.96 -15.08 -12.80
N THR A 504 13.10 -15.01 -13.83
CA THR A 504 13.45 -14.33 -15.09
C THR A 504 13.76 -12.87 -14.81
N THR A 505 14.93 -12.41 -15.28
CA THR A 505 15.39 -11.03 -15.14
C THR A 505 15.35 -10.32 -16.49
N CYS A 506 14.52 -9.28 -16.61
CA CYS A 506 14.44 -8.40 -17.76
C CYS A 506 15.34 -7.17 -17.58
N LYS A 507 16.19 -6.89 -18.57
CA LYS A 507 17.14 -5.75 -18.56
C LYS A 507 16.63 -4.65 -19.45
N ILE A 508 16.75 -3.42 -19.00
CA ILE A 508 16.47 -2.22 -19.81
C ILE A 508 17.64 -1.92 -20.73
#